data_e462e1e1832ba6551097719494d5be73
#
_entry.id   e462e1e1832ba6551097719494d5be73
#
_cell.length_a   1.000
_cell.length_b   1.000
_cell.length_c   1.000
_cell.angle_alpha   90.00
_cell.angle_beta   90.00
_cell.angle_gamma   90.00
#
_symmetry.space_group_name_H-M   'P 1'
#
loop_
_entity.id
_entity.type
_entity.pdbx_description
1 polymer ?
#
loop_
_entity_poly.entity_id
_entity_poly.type
_entity_poly.pdbx_seq_one_letter_code
_entity_poly.pdbx_strand_id
1 'polypeptide(L)'
;MKIGVIKLEKLVLIDGNSIMNRAFYGIMGSKMLTTKDGKYTNAVYGFLAILFKILEDIEPQYIAVAFDLKGKLKRKELYEGYKANRHGMPEELAEQMPIIKEVLKAMNIDIIEKEGYEGDDILGTLAKYGEKQGLEVTILSGDRDAFQLASDNITIRIPRTKAGKTETEDFNRAKVLEEYGLEPAQLIEVKALQGDTSDNIPGVPGVGPKTAISLIQRYHSVKELYEKIDSGEDDLKGKQKEN
;
A
#
# COMPACT_ATOMS: atom_id res chain seq x y z
N MET A 1 -37.86 -20.43 -7.85
CA MET A 1 -36.48 -20.62 -8.29
C MET A 1 -35.59 -19.80 -7.34
N LYS A 2 -34.85 -20.46 -6.43
CA LYS A 2 -33.90 -19.73 -5.56
C LYS A 2 -32.73 -19.33 -6.45
N ILE A 3 -32.56 -18.05 -6.71
CA ILE A 3 -31.35 -17.49 -7.33
C ILE A 3 -30.24 -17.73 -6.29
N GLY A 4 -29.40 -18.75 -6.52
CA GLY A 4 -28.24 -18.98 -5.69
C GLY A 4 -27.34 -17.73 -5.77
N VAL A 5 -27.06 -17.13 -4.62
CA VAL A 5 -26.04 -16.07 -4.52
C VAL A 5 -24.71 -16.73 -4.96
N ILE A 6 -24.20 -16.33 -6.11
CA ILE A 6 -22.86 -16.74 -6.55
C ILE A 6 -21.90 -16.09 -5.56
N LYS A 7 -21.32 -16.87 -4.66
CA LYS A 7 -20.27 -16.41 -3.76
C LYS A 7 -19.01 -16.23 -4.61
N LEU A 8 -18.53 -15.01 -4.73
CA LEU A 8 -17.28 -14.73 -5.43
C LEU A 8 -16.12 -15.42 -4.69
N GLU A 9 -15.17 -15.97 -5.45
CA GLU A 9 -13.92 -16.45 -4.86
C GLU A 9 -13.06 -15.26 -4.41
N LYS A 10 -12.31 -15.45 -3.34
CA LYS A 10 -11.56 -14.41 -2.66
C LYS A 10 -10.07 -14.59 -2.84
N LEU A 11 -9.40 -13.50 -3.21
CA LEU A 11 -7.95 -13.38 -3.32
C LEU A 11 -7.45 -12.41 -2.24
N VAL A 12 -6.51 -12.87 -1.41
CA VAL A 12 -5.76 -12.01 -0.48
C VAL A 12 -4.35 -11.80 -0.99
N LEU A 13 -3.96 -10.54 -1.11
CA LEU A 13 -2.62 -10.10 -1.48
C LEU A 13 -2.01 -9.35 -0.31
N ILE A 14 -0.81 -9.73 0.11
CA ILE A 14 -0.15 -9.15 1.29
C ILE A 14 1.12 -8.43 0.89
N ASP A 15 1.26 -7.18 1.32
CA ASP A 15 2.48 -6.41 1.28
C ASP A 15 3.44 -6.91 2.37
N GLY A 16 4.35 -7.81 1.98
CA GLY A 16 5.24 -8.47 2.91
C GLY A 16 6.17 -7.50 3.62
N ASN A 17 6.72 -6.52 2.90
CA ASN A 17 7.62 -5.51 3.48
C ASN A 17 6.90 -4.60 4.47
N SER A 18 5.74 -4.07 4.08
CA SER A 18 4.94 -3.18 4.93
C SER A 18 4.49 -3.87 6.21
N ILE A 19 3.97 -5.12 6.10
CA ILE A 19 3.49 -5.86 7.27
C ILE A 19 4.63 -6.29 8.18
N MET A 20 5.81 -6.68 7.64
CA MET A 20 7.00 -6.98 8.43
C MET A 20 7.51 -5.75 9.19
N ASN A 21 7.62 -4.60 8.54
CA ASN A 21 7.99 -3.34 9.20
C ASN A 21 6.99 -2.98 10.30
N ARG A 22 5.70 -3.04 10.00
CA ARG A 22 4.66 -2.76 10.98
C ARG A 22 4.73 -3.68 12.19
N ALA A 23 4.90 -4.98 11.97
CA ALA A 23 5.02 -5.98 13.02
C ALA A 23 6.28 -5.75 13.88
N PHE A 24 7.39 -5.41 13.23
CA PHE A 24 8.66 -5.10 13.91
C PHE A 24 8.50 -3.94 14.87
N TYR A 25 8.03 -2.78 14.38
CA TYR A 25 7.88 -1.58 15.20
C TYR A 25 6.68 -1.65 16.16
N GLY A 26 5.63 -2.39 15.80
CA GLY A 26 4.44 -2.57 16.64
C GLY A 26 4.68 -3.41 17.91
N ILE A 27 5.69 -4.29 17.87
CA ILE A 27 6.09 -5.16 19.01
C ILE A 27 7.42 -4.70 19.63
N MET A 28 7.96 -3.58 19.18
CA MET A 28 9.15 -2.94 19.76
C MET A 28 8.79 -2.34 21.12
N GLY A 29 8.72 -3.20 22.15
CA GLY A 29 8.55 -2.80 23.55
C GLY A 29 9.86 -2.91 24.31
N SER A 30 9.80 -2.91 25.65
CA SER A 30 10.94 -3.02 26.55
C SER A 30 11.78 -4.30 26.41
N LYS A 31 11.25 -5.32 25.71
CA LYS A 31 11.97 -6.54 25.31
C LYS A 31 11.49 -7.00 23.93
N MET A 32 12.39 -6.97 22.93
CA MET A 32 12.16 -7.63 21.64
C MET A 32 12.09 -9.14 21.85
N LEU A 33 11.16 -9.80 21.14
CA LEU A 33 11.04 -11.25 21.17
C LEU A 33 12.26 -11.87 20.49
N THR A 34 12.92 -12.77 21.20
CA THR A 34 14.07 -13.54 20.70
C THR A 34 13.91 -15.02 21.01
N THR A 35 14.52 -15.87 20.21
CA THR A 35 14.70 -17.28 20.53
C THR A 35 15.72 -17.46 21.65
N LYS A 36 15.88 -18.69 22.15
CA LYS A 36 16.89 -19.01 23.22
C LYS A 36 18.33 -18.77 22.76
N ASP A 37 18.59 -18.88 21.46
CA ASP A 37 19.87 -18.62 20.80
C ASP A 37 20.06 -17.17 20.34
N GLY A 38 19.14 -16.26 20.75
CA GLY A 38 19.30 -14.83 20.59
C GLY A 38 18.78 -14.25 19.26
N LYS A 39 18.16 -15.06 18.38
CA LYS A 39 17.60 -14.56 17.10
C LYS A 39 16.32 -13.77 17.33
N TYR A 40 16.21 -12.62 16.68
CA TYR A 40 15.00 -11.80 16.73
C TYR A 40 13.83 -12.46 15.99
N THR A 41 12.63 -12.41 16.59
CA THR A 41 11.41 -13.04 16.05
C THR A 41 10.15 -12.19 16.19
N ASN A 42 10.26 -10.98 16.71
CA ASN A 42 9.11 -10.09 16.95
C ASN A 42 8.35 -9.72 15.65
N ALA A 43 9.05 -9.46 14.55
CA ALA A 43 8.42 -9.17 13.26
C ALA A 43 7.74 -10.39 12.67
N VAL A 44 8.39 -11.57 12.72
CA VAL A 44 7.79 -12.84 12.27
C VAL A 44 6.53 -13.15 13.06
N TYR A 45 6.58 -13.06 14.40
CA TYR A 45 5.45 -13.28 15.27
C TYR A 45 4.28 -12.36 14.95
N GLY A 46 4.57 -11.06 14.84
CA GLY A 46 3.52 -10.07 14.54
C GLY A 46 2.93 -10.22 13.14
N PHE A 47 3.76 -10.56 12.14
CA PHE A 47 3.30 -10.88 10.80
C PHE A 47 2.33 -12.07 10.81
N LEU A 48 2.72 -13.18 11.46
CA LEU A 48 1.89 -14.37 11.55
C LEU A 48 0.58 -14.12 12.31
N ALA A 49 0.61 -13.32 13.37
CA ALA A 49 -0.61 -12.94 14.08
C ALA A 49 -1.60 -12.16 13.18
N ILE A 50 -1.09 -11.26 12.33
CA ILE A 50 -1.90 -10.55 11.35
C ILE A 50 -2.38 -11.52 10.26
N LEU A 51 -1.52 -12.39 9.75
CA LEU A 51 -1.85 -13.38 8.72
C LEU A 51 -2.96 -14.30 9.17
N PHE A 52 -2.86 -14.91 10.36
CA PHE A 52 -3.89 -15.82 10.87
C PHE A 52 -5.23 -15.11 11.04
N LYS A 53 -5.21 -13.88 11.53
CA LYS A 53 -6.43 -13.07 11.61
C LYS A 53 -7.07 -12.84 10.25
N ILE A 54 -6.29 -12.52 9.22
CA ILE A 54 -6.78 -12.34 7.85
C ILE A 54 -7.36 -13.63 7.28
N LEU A 55 -6.70 -14.76 7.51
CA LEU A 55 -7.19 -16.06 7.06
C LEU A 55 -8.52 -16.42 7.72
N GLU A 56 -8.68 -16.13 9.02
CA GLU A 56 -9.92 -16.34 9.76
C GLU A 56 -11.05 -15.40 9.31
N ASP A 57 -10.73 -14.09 9.14
CA ASP A 57 -11.73 -13.07 8.80
C ASP A 57 -12.26 -13.21 7.36
N ILE A 58 -11.41 -13.62 6.41
CA ILE A 58 -11.72 -13.61 4.96
C ILE A 58 -12.04 -15.01 4.43
N GLU A 59 -11.35 -16.05 4.92
CA GLU A 59 -11.40 -17.41 4.36
C GLU A 59 -11.11 -17.41 2.84
N PRO A 60 -9.91 -16.96 2.39
CA PRO A 60 -9.61 -16.80 0.98
C PRO A 60 -9.36 -18.14 0.29
N GLN A 61 -9.70 -18.24 -1.02
CA GLN A 61 -9.33 -19.35 -1.88
C GLN A 61 -7.92 -19.21 -2.44
N TYR A 62 -7.48 -17.95 -2.60
CA TYR A 62 -6.16 -17.60 -3.13
C TYR A 62 -5.46 -16.61 -2.20
N ILE A 63 -4.16 -16.84 -1.98
CA ILE A 63 -3.33 -15.95 -1.15
C ILE A 63 -1.93 -15.88 -1.71
N ALA A 64 -1.37 -14.66 -1.76
CA ALA A 64 0.03 -14.44 -2.10
C ALA A 64 0.63 -13.29 -1.29
N VAL A 65 1.93 -13.35 -1.04
CA VAL A 65 2.69 -12.30 -0.37
C VAL A 65 3.72 -11.73 -1.33
N ALA A 66 3.66 -10.42 -1.58
CA ALA A 66 4.65 -9.72 -2.39
C ALA A 66 5.78 -9.19 -1.49
N PHE A 67 7.03 -9.35 -1.94
CA PHE A 67 8.19 -8.74 -1.31
C PHE A 67 9.03 -7.97 -2.33
N ASP A 68 9.69 -6.92 -1.86
CA ASP A 68 10.70 -6.23 -2.64
C ASP A 68 11.95 -7.10 -2.78
N LEU A 69 12.52 -7.12 -3.99
CA LEU A 69 13.86 -7.65 -4.22
C LEU A 69 14.91 -6.55 -4.06
N LYS A 70 16.04 -6.92 -3.45
CA LYS A 70 17.23 -6.07 -3.48
C LYS A 70 17.74 -5.95 -4.90
N GLY A 71 17.90 -4.75 -5.41
CA GLY A 71 18.41 -4.53 -6.75
C GLY A 71 18.11 -3.13 -7.28
N LYS A 72 18.43 -2.93 -8.56
CA LYS A 72 18.18 -1.66 -9.23
C LYS A 72 16.71 -1.57 -9.62
N LEU A 73 16.01 -0.58 -9.06
CA LEU A 73 14.60 -0.31 -9.40
C LEU A 73 14.51 0.44 -10.74
N LYS A 74 13.54 0.10 -11.57
CA LYS A 74 13.24 0.81 -12.83
C LYS A 74 12.89 2.28 -12.58
N ARG A 75 12.26 2.61 -11.45
CA ARG A 75 11.96 3.99 -11.07
C ARG A 75 13.20 4.85 -10.88
N LYS A 76 14.35 4.26 -10.47
CA LYS A 76 15.62 4.97 -10.38
C LYS A 76 16.23 5.30 -11.74
N GLU A 77 15.84 4.60 -12.81
CA GLU A 77 16.26 4.93 -14.18
C GLU A 77 15.51 6.17 -14.69
N LEU A 78 14.28 6.38 -14.22
CA LEU A 78 13.46 7.55 -14.55
C LEU A 78 13.82 8.76 -13.67
N TYR A 79 14.13 8.52 -12.40
CA TYR A 79 14.49 9.55 -11.43
C TYR A 79 15.51 9.01 -10.44
N GLU A 80 16.75 9.45 -10.56
CA GLU A 80 17.89 9.00 -9.74
C GLU A 80 17.68 9.25 -8.25
N GLY A 81 16.98 10.36 -7.90
CA GLY A 81 16.63 10.72 -6.54
C GLY A 81 15.61 9.81 -5.86
N TYR A 82 14.97 8.90 -6.60
CA TYR A 82 13.93 8.04 -6.05
C TYR A 82 14.43 7.22 -4.84
N LYS A 83 13.75 7.40 -3.69
CA LYS A 83 14.09 6.76 -2.41
C LYS A 83 15.55 6.97 -1.93
N ALA A 84 16.21 8.05 -2.41
CA ALA A 84 17.60 8.32 -2.03
C ALA A 84 17.75 8.73 -0.54
N ASN A 85 16.69 9.23 0.07
CA ASN A 85 16.62 9.63 1.48
C ASN A 85 16.25 8.48 2.43
N ARG A 86 15.93 7.26 1.91
CA ARG A 86 15.57 6.13 2.77
C ARG A 86 16.80 5.54 3.46
N HIS A 87 16.70 5.39 4.77
CA HIS A 87 17.65 4.61 5.54
C HIS A 87 17.44 3.11 5.26
N GLY A 88 18.50 2.33 5.38
CA GLY A 88 18.43 0.87 5.22
C GLY A 88 17.50 0.23 6.28
N MET A 89 17.07 -0.99 5.99
CA MET A 89 16.31 -1.81 6.94
C MET A 89 17.19 -2.08 8.18
N PRO A 90 16.67 -1.97 9.41
CA PRO A 90 17.39 -2.38 10.62
C PRO A 90 17.89 -3.82 10.50
N GLU A 91 19.07 -4.10 11.03
CA GLU A 91 19.69 -5.43 10.95
C GLU A 91 18.81 -6.51 11.59
N GLU A 92 18.21 -6.19 12.75
CA GLU A 92 17.30 -7.06 13.48
C GLU A 92 16.02 -7.41 12.69
N LEU A 93 15.57 -6.53 11.79
CA LEU A 93 14.48 -6.83 10.89
C LEU A 93 14.96 -7.60 9.65
N ALA A 94 16.13 -7.23 9.13
CA ALA A 94 16.72 -7.88 7.97
C ALA A 94 16.98 -9.39 8.20
N GLU A 95 17.41 -9.76 9.42
CA GLU A 95 17.59 -11.15 9.84
C GLU A 95 16.28 -11.96 9.85
N GLN A 96 15.14 -11.31 10.06
CA GLN A 96 13.82 -11.94 10.11
C GLN A 96 13.18 -12.15 8.73
N MET A 97 13.62 -11.43 7.69
CA MET A 97 13.07 -11.56 6.33
C MET A 97 13.22 -12.98 5.74
N PRO A 98 14.38 -13.66 5.81
CA PRO A 98 14.46 -15.04 5.36
C PRO A 98 13.58 -15.98 6.20
N ILE A 99 13.47 -15.75 7.51
CA ILE A 99 12.68 -16.62 8.40
C ILE A 99 11.20 -16.58 8.00
N ILE A 100 10.62 -15.40 7.81
CA ILE A 100 9.21 -15.30 7.39
C ILE A 100 8.98 -15.97 6.02
N LYS A 101 9.90 -15.82 5.08
CA LYS A 101 9.79 -16.47 3.77
C LYS A 101 9.83 -18.00 3.86
N GLU A 102 10.68 -18.54 4.73
CA GLU A 102 10.70 -19.99 5.00
C GLU A 102 9.37 -20.47 5.61
N VAL A 103 8.81 -19.72 6.57
CA VAL A 103 7.53 -20.05 7.18
C VAL A 103 6.41 -20.01 6.16
N LEU A 104 6.32 -18.96 5.32
CA LEU A 104 5.32 -18.85 4.27
C LEU A 104 5.39 -20.01 3.27
N LYS A 105 6.60 -20.40 2.85
CA LYS A 105 6.81 -21.58 2.00
C LYS A 105 6.34 -22.87 2.67
N ALA A 106 6.64 -23.05 3.97
CA ALA A 106 6.18 -24.21 4.74
C ALA A 106 4.65 -24.24 4.90
N MET A 107 3.98 -23.08 4.88
CA MET A 107 2.53 -22.93 4.88
C MET A 107 1.90 -23.08 3.48
N ASN A 108 2.70 -23.33 2.44
CA ASN A 108 2.28 -23.38 1.03
C ASN A 108 1.61 -22.07 0.57
N ILE A 109 2.15 -20.92 1.02
CA ILE A 109 1.72 -19.59 0.60
C ILE A 109 2.70 -19.05 -0.44
N ASP A 110 2.17 -18.61 -1.58
CA ASP A 110 2.98 -18.08 -2.67
C ASP A 110 3.69 -16.78 -2.29
N ILE A 111 5.00 -16.75 -2.55
CA ILE A 111 5.84 -15.56 -2.43
C ILE A 111 6.15 -15.06 -3.82
N ILE A 112 5.84 -13.79 -4.09
CA ILE A 112 6.03 -13.20 -5.40
C ILE A 112 7.01 -12.03 -5.28
N GLU A 113 8.07 -12.11 -6.06
CA GLU A 113 9.14 -11.12 -6.14
C GLU A 113 9.52 -10.91 -7.60
N LYS A 114 9.80 -9.69 -8.01
CA LYS A 114 10.15 -9.37 -9.39
C LYS A 114 11.28 -8.37 -9.44
N GLU A 115 12.38 -8.74 -10.09
CA GLU A 115 13.52 -7.85 -10.28
C GLU A 115 13.13 -6.56 -11.01
N GLY A 116 13.59 -5.43 -10.49
CA GLY A 116 13.32 -4.10 -11.04
C GLY A 116 11.96 -3.50 -10.68
N TYR A 117 11.10 -4.26 -10.02
CA TYR A 117 9.78 -3.83 -9.54
C TYR A 117 9.70 -3.90 -8.01
N GLU A 118 8.79 -3.13 -7.45
CA GLU A 118 8.49 -3.10 -6.03
C GLU A 118 7.30 -4.00 -5.71
N GLY A 119 7.14 -4.35 -4.45
CA GLY A 119 5.98 -5.10 -3.96
C GLY A 119 4.66 -4.47 -4.37
N ASP A 120 4.57 -3.14 -4.34
CA ASP A 120 3.37 -2.39 -4.74
C ASP A 120 2.99 -2.59 -6.22
N ASP A 121 3.99 -2.69 -7.11
CA ASP A 121 3.76 -2.99 -8.54
C ASP A 121 3.15 -4.38 -8.72
N ILE A 122 3.66 -5.34 -7.94
CA ILE A 122 3.18 -6.72 -7.93
C ILE A 122 1.75 -6.78 -7.40
N LEU A 123 1.50 -6.14 -6.25
CA LEU A 123 0.18 -6.08 -5.63
C LEU A 123 -0.86 -5.45 -6.56
N GLY A 124 -0.53 -4.30 -7.16
CA GLY A 124 -1.42 -3.62 -8.10
C GLY A 124 -1.72 -4.46 -9.34
N THR A 125 -0.70 -5.13 -9.89
CA THR A 125 -0.85 -6.00 -11.06
C THR A 125 -1.75 -7.20 -10.75
N LEU A 126 -1.50 -7.89 -9.64
CA LEU A 126 -2.28 -9.07 -9.26
C LEU A 126 -3.70 -8.70 -8.84
N ALA A 127 -3.89 -7.57 -8.15
CA ALA A 127 -5.21 -7.11 -7.76
C ALA A 127 -6.09 -6.80 -8.98
N LYS A 128 -5.55 -6.06 -9.95
CA LYS A 128 -6.27 -5.78 -11.21
C LYS A 128 -6.49 -7.02 -12.06
N TYR A 129 -5.58 -7.97 -12.03
CA TYR A 129 -5.78 -9.26 -12.67
C TYR A 129 -6.90 -10.06 -11.99
N GLY A 130 -6.88 -10.17 -10.65
CA GLY A 130 -7.92 -10.86 -9.88
C GLY A 130 -9.31 -10.25 -10.08
N GLU A 131 -9.41 -8.91 -10.04
CA GLU A 131 -10.65 -8.18 -10.34
C GLU A 131 -11.20 -8.53 -11.73
N LYS A 132 -10.32 -8.59 -12.75
CA LYS A 132 -10.69 -9.00 -14.12
C LYS A 132 -11.20 -10.44 -14.20
N GLN A 133 -10.73 -11.34 -13.33
CA GLN A 133 -11.20 -12.72 -13.24
C GLN A 133 -12.50 -12.85 -12.43
N GLY A 134 -13.04 -11.75 -11.92
CA GLY A 134 -14.25 -11.74 -11.11
C GLY A 134 -14.03 -12.14 -9.66
N LEU A 135 -12.80 -12.02 -9.14
CA LEU A 135 -12.50 -12.28 -7.74
C LEU A 135 -12.80 -11.06 -6.86
N GLU A 136 -13.18 -11.32 -5.62
CA GLU A 136 -13.15 -10.32 -4.54
C GLU A 136 -11.72 -10.25 -4.01
N VAL A 137 -11.06 -9.09 -4.16
CA VAL A 137 -9.65 -8.93 -3.83
C VAL A 137 -9.49 -8.11 -2.57
N THR A 138 -8.70 -8.59 -1.62
CA THR A 138 -8.25 -7.82 -0.46
C THR A 138 -6.74 -7.64 -0.51
N ILE A 139 -6.28 -6.39 -0.51
CA ILE A 139 -4.87 -6.04 -0.34
C ILE A 139 -4.63 -5.68 1.11
N LEU A 140 -3.79 -6.43 1.80
CA LEU A 140 -3.32 -6.12 3.15
C LEU A 140 -2.00 -5.35 3.06
N SER A 141 -2.03 -4.07 3.35
CA SER A 141 -0.84 -3.20 3.41
C SER A 141 -0.98 -2.17 4.52
N GLY A 142 0.12 -1.66 5.04
CA GLY A 142 0.16 -0.49 5.92
C GLY A 142 0.25 0.82 5.15
N ASP A 143 0.43 0.76 3.83
CA ASP A 143 0.62 1.93 2.97
C ASP A 143 -0.71 2.42 2.40
N ARG A 144 -0.98 3.72 2.59
CA ARG A 144 -2.17 4.38 2.06
C ARG A 144 -2.09 4.65 0.55
N ASP A 145 -0.91 4.55 -0.04
CA ASP A 145 -0.76 4.70 -1.49
C ASP A 145 -1.48 3.58 -2.24
N ALA A 146 -1.69 2.43 -1.60
CA ALA A 146 -2.53 1.35 -2.12
C ALA A 146 -3.99 1.76 -2.34
N PHE A 147 -4.50 2.83 -1.69
CA PHE A 147 -5.89 3.29 -1.86
C PHE A 147 -6.24 3.62 -3.31
N GLN A 148 -5.26 4.01 -4.13
CA GLN A 148 -5.44 4.22 -5.57
C GLN A 148 -5.96 2.98 -6.32
N LEU A 149 -5.78 1.80 -5.75
CA LEU A 149 -6.19 0.52 -6.33
C LEU A 149 -7.62 0.13 -5.95
N ALA A 150 -8.19 0.77 -4.92
CA ALA A 150 -9.51 0.43 -4.42
C ALA A 150 -10.58 0.53 -5.51
N SER A 151 -11.54 -0.40 -5.48
CA SER A 151 -12.66 -0.46 -6.42
C SER A 151 -13.87 -1.09 -5.74
N ASP A 152 -14.89 -1.44 -6.51
CA ASP A 152 -16.04 -2.17 -5.98
C ASP A 152 -15.68 -3.63 -5.60
N ASN A 153 -14.62 -4.19 -6.22
CA ASN A 153 -14.14 -5.55 -5.97
C ASN A 153 -12.73 -5.62 -5.34
N ILE A 154 -12.05 -4.49 -5.17
CA ILE A 154 -10.74 -4.41 -4.50
C ILE A 154 -10.87 -3.60 -3.23
N THR A 155 -10.60 -4.22 -2.10
CA THR A 155 -10.57 -3.60 -0.77
C THR A 155 -9.14 -3.53 -0.26
N ILE A 156 -8.72 -2.36 0.21
CA ILE A 156 -7.44 -2.18 0.89
C ILE A 156 -7.68 -2.30 2.39
N ARG A 157 -7.05 -3.27 3.02
CA ARG A 157 -7.15 -3.51 4.46
C ARG A 157 -5.91 -3.01 5.16
N ILE A 158 -6.09 -2.00 6.01
CA ILE A 158 -5.02 -1.39 6.80
C ILE A 158 -5.06 -1.97 8.21
N PRO A 159 -4.03 -2.69 8.67
CA PRO A 159 -3.95 -3.12 10.05
C PRO A 159 -3.67 -1.90 10.95
N ARG A 160 -4.39 -1.77 12.04
CA ARG A 160 -4.20 -0.74 13.07
C ARG A 160 -3.94 -1.38 14.42
N THR A 161 -3.09 -0.78 15.23
CA THR A 161 -2.91 -1.20 16.61
C THR A 161 -3.57 -0.19 17.51
N LYS A 162 -4.60 -0.62 18.24
CA LYS A 162 -5.32 0.21 19.21
C LYS A 162 -5.35 -0.49 20.56
N ALA A 163 -4.82 0.17 21.58
CA ALA A 163 -4.76 -0.37 22.94
C ALA A 163 -4.13 -1.79 23.02
N GLY A 164 -3.08 -2.06 22.23
CA GLY A 164 -2.39 -3.37 22.21
C GLY A 164 -3.11 -4.47 21.42
N LYS A 165 -4.27 -4.17 20.80
CA LYS A 165 -4.99 -5.10 19.91
C LYS A 165 -4.79 -4.69 18.47
N THR A 166 -4.61 -5.67 17.59
CA THR A 166 -4.60 -5.46 16.14
C THR A 166 -6.05 -5.43 15.65
N GLU A 167 -6.47 -4.26 15.18
CA GLU A 167 -7.73 -4.03 14.47
C GLU A 167 -7.39 -3.80 12.99
N THR A 168 -8.38 -3.94 12.13
CA THR A 168 -8.22 -3.65 10.69
C THR A 168 -9.28 -2.64 10.26
N GLU A 169 -8.93 -1.80 9.29
CA GLU A 169 -9.86 -0.88 8.66
C GLU A 169 -9.84 -1.10 7.15
N ASP A 170 -11.03 -1.24 6.57
CA ASP A 170 -11.21 -1.55 5.15
C ASP A 170 -11.54 -0.29 4.36
N PHE A 171 -10.81 -0.11 3.25
CA PHE A 171 -10.99 0.97 2.29
C PHE A 171 -11.33 0.39 0.92
N ASN A 172 -12.60 0.37 0.60
CA ASN A 172 -13.11 0.15 -0.75
C ASN A 172 -13.30 1.51 -1.46
N ARG A 173 -13.78 1.50 -2.71
CA ARG A 173 -14.06 2.72 -3.48
C ARG A 173 -14.95 3.70 -2.72
N ALA A 174 -16.05 3.22 -2.13
CA ALA A 174 -17.00 4.08 -1.40
C ALA A 174 -16.36 4.75 -0.18
N LYS A 175 -15.51 4.02 0.57
CA LYS A 175 -14.81 4.57 1.73
C LYS A 175 -13.74 5.60 1.34
N VAL A 176 -13.02 5.37 0.25
CA VAL A 176 -12.05 6.34 -0.28
C VAL A 176 -12.78 7.62 -0.73
N LEU A 177 -13.90 7.47 -1.46
CA LEU A 177 -14.72 8.60 -1.88
C LEU A 177 -15.28 9.39 -0.68
N GLU A 178 -15.73 8.71 0.36
CA GLU A 178 -16.19 9.34 1.61
C GLU A 178 -15.09 10.15 2.31
N GLU A 179 -13.86 9.58 2.41
CA GLU A 179 -12.76 10.19 3.18
C GLU A 179 -12.06 11.32 2.40
N TYR A 180 -11.90 11.17 1.09
CA TYR A 180 -11.11 12.11 0.27
C TYR A 180 -11.96 12.98 -0.67
N GLY A 181 -13.25 12.62 -0.90
CA GLY A 181 -14.07 13.26 -1.91
C GLY A 181 -13.55 13.08 -3.34
N LEU A 182 -12.79 12.00 -3.58
CA LEU A 182 -12.10 11.69 -4.83
C LEU A 182 -12.28 10.20 -5.17
N GLU A 183 -12.32 9.90 -6.46
CA GLU A 183 -12.20 8.51 -6.92
C GLU A 183 -10.79 7.97 -6.58
N PRO A 184 -10.66 6.66 -6.26
CA PRO A 184 -9.36 6.08 -5.89
C PRO A 184 -8.23 6.41 -6.86
N ALA A 185 -8.47 6.33 -8.17
CA ALA A 185 -7.45 6.62 -9.18
C ALA A 185 -6.97 8.09 -9.14
N GLN A 186 -7.80 9.02 -8.67
CA GLN A 186 -7.42 10.43 -8.56
C GLN A 186 -6.41 10.71 -7.44
N LEU A 187 -6.18 9.76 -6.53
CA LEU A 187 -5.12 9.88 -5.51
C LEU A 187 -3.72 9.93 -6.14
N ILE A 188 -3.54 9.39 -7.35
CA ILE A 188 -2.31 9.52 -8.14
C ILE A 188 -2.08 10.99 -8.51
N GLU A 189 -3.13 11.68 -8.94
CA GLU A 189 -3.08 13.10 -9.31
C GLU A 189 -2.76 13.99 -8.10
N VAL A 190 -3.32 13.66 -6.93
CA VAL A 190 -2.99 14.31 -5.66
C VAL A 190 -1.50 14.16 -5.35
N LYS A 191 -0.96 12.94 -5.48
CA LYS A 191 0.47 12.67 -5.27
C LYS A 191 1.35 13.41 -6.27
N ALA A 192 0.94 13.54 -7.52
CA ALA A 192 1.68 14.31 -8.52
C ALA A 192 1.83 15.77 -8.11
N LEU A 193 0.81 16.40 -7.54
CA LEU A 193 0.83 17.78 -7.09
C LEU A 193 1.60 17.97 -5.76
N GLN A 194 1.31 17.14 -4.75
CA GLN A 194 1.93 17.32 -3.42
C GLN A 194 3.35 16.76 -3.32
N GLY A 195 3.74 15.88 -4.23
CA GLY A 195 4.96 15.09 -4.13
C GLY A 195 4.85 13.95 -3.11
N ASP A 196 5.98 13.29 -2.89
CA ASP A 196 6.15 12.25 -1.88
C ASP A 196 7.51 12.37 -1.20
N THR A 197 7.51 12.88 0.01
CA THR A 197 8.75 13.05 0.80
C THR A 197 9.36 11.72 1.22
N SER A 198 8.54 10.65 1.37
CA SER A 198 9.04 9.32 1.75
C SER A 198 9.82 8.67 0.61
N ASP A 199 9.45 8.99 -0.64
CA ASP A 199 10.08 8.49 -1.86
C ASP A 199 11.02 9.54 -2.50
N ASN A 200 11.22 10.67 -1.81
CA ASN A 200 12.05 11.77 -2.29
C ASN A 200 11.58 12.33 -3.64
N ILE A 201 10.27 12.37 -3.85
CA ILE A 201 9.66 12.95 -5.05
C ILE A 201 9.19 14.36 -4.71
N PRO A 202 9.73 15.40 -5.36
CA PRO A 202 9.28 16.76 -5.14
C PRO A 202 7.87 16.97 -5.70
N GLY A 203 7.04 17.71 -4.96
CA GLY A 203 5.77 18.20 -5.47
C GLY A 203 5.88 19.63 -5.97
N VAL A 204 4.75 20.23 -6.31
CA VAL A 204 4.66 21.65 -6.64
C VAL A 204 4.94 22.50 -5.38
N PRO A 205 5.87 23.46 -5.41
CA PRO A 205 6.19 24.26 -4.24
C PRO A 205 4.96 24.96 -3.65
N GLY A 206 4.75 24.80 -2.33
CA GLY A 206 3.59 25.38 -1.64
C GLY A 206 2.27 24.63 -1.79
N VAL A 207 2.25 23.51 -2.53
CA VAL A 207 1.08 22.63 -2.66
C VAL A 207 1.21 21.45 -1.71
N GLY A 208 0.56 21.53 -0.55
CA GLY A 208 0.46 20.41 0.40
C GLY A 208 -0.78 19.55 0.15
N PRO A 209 -0.96 18.48 0.96
CA PRO A 209 -2.04 17.50 0.76
C PRO A 209 -3.44 18.10 0.62
N LYS A 210 -3.80 19.05 1.51
CA LYS A 210 -5.13 19.69 1.48
C LYS A 210 -5.34 20.51 0.20
N THR A 211 -4.32 21.23 -0.24
CA THR A 211 -4.38 22.01 -1.47
C THR A 211 -4.48 21.10 -2.68
N ALA A 212 -3.65 20.05 -2.75
CA ALA A 212 -3.67 19.08 -3.83
C ALA A 212 -5.05 18.39 -3.96
N ILE A 213 -5.62 17.91 -2.83
CA ILE A 213 -6.97 17.34 -2.82
C ILE A 213 -8.00 18.33 -3.35
N SER A 214 -7.99 19.59 -2.86
CA SER A 214 -8.94 20.62 -3.30
C SER A 214 -8.80 20.95 -4.78
N LEU A 215 -7.58 20.95 -5.32
CA LEU A 215 -7.34 21.17 -6.75
C LEU A 215 -7.90 20.00 -7.58
N ILE A 216 -7.64 18.75 -7.19
CA ILE A 216 -8.14 17.60 -7.94
C ILE A 216 -9.66 17.45 -7.80
N GLN A 217 -10.26 17.79 -6.65
CA GLN A 217 -11.73 17.86 -6.52
C GLN A 217 -12.35 18.86 -7.49
N ARG A 218 -11.66 19.97 -7.78
CA ARG A 218 -12.15 21.05 -8.64
C ARG A 218 -11.89 20.81 -10.12
N TYR A 219 -10.70 20.38 -10.46
CA TYR A 219 -10.22 20.25 -11.84
C TYR A 219 -10.14 18.80 -12.33
N HIS A 220 -10.47 17.83 -11.49
CA HIS A 220 -10.53 16.38 -11.74
C HIS A 220 -9.20 15.70 -12.10
N SER A 221 -8.26 16.39 -12.73
CA SER A 221 -6.94 15.89 -13.05
C SER A 221 -5.91 17.01 -13.14
N VAL A 222 -4.63 16.68 -13.04
CA VAL A 222 -3.52 17.62 -13.29
C VAL A 222 -3.59 18.14 -14.73
N LYS A 223 -3.94 17.29 -15.68
CA LYS A 223 -4.07 17.69 -17.08
C LYS A 223 -5.13 18.78 -17.27
N GLU A 224 -6.33 18.58 -16.73
CA GLU A 224 -7.42 19.58 -16.82
C GLU A 224 -7.07 20.88 -16.08
N LEU A 225 -6.35 20.78 -14.94
CA LEU A 225 -5.83 21.94 -14.24
C LEU A 225 -4.92 22.78 -15.16
N TYR A 226 -3.95 22.17 -15.84
CA TYR A 226 -3.06 22.87 -16.76
C TYR A 226 -3.82 23.46 -17.96
N GLU A 227 -4.78 22.73 -18.53
CA GLU A 227 -5.63 23.24 -19.63
C GLU A 227 -6.41 24.50 -19.21
N LYS A 228 -6.91 24.55 -17.97
CA LYS A 228 -7.60 25.72 -17.43
C LYS A 228 -6.66 26.91 -17.18
N ILE A 229 -5.43 26.65 -16.70
CA ILE A 229 -4.42 27.68 -16.55
C ILE A 229 -4.04 28.28 -17.91
N ASP A 230 -3.79 27.45 -18.91
CA ASP A 230 -3.38 27.87 -20.25
C ASP A 230 -4.47 28.67 -20.96
N SER A 231 -5.75 28.31 -20.76
CA SER A 231 -6.89 29.06 -21.32
C SER A 231 -7.24 30.34 -20.55
N GLY A 232 -6.63 30.56 -19.36
CA GLY A 232 -6.97 31.68 -18.49
C GLY A 232 -8.34 31.55 -17.80
N GLU A 233 -8.93 30.35 -17.81
CA GLU A 233 -10.20 30.04 -17.15
C GLU A 233 -10.02 29.51 -15.72
N ASP A 234 -8.78 29.52 -15.20
CA ASP A 234 -8.48 29.15 -13.82
C ASP A 234 -8.93 30.26 -12.84
N ASP A 235 -9.17 29.86 -11.59
CA ASP A 235 -9.49 30.76 -10.49
C ASP A 235 -8.37 30.76 -9.42
N LEU A 236 -7.15 30.31 -9.78
CA LEU A 236 -5.99 30.28 -8.92
C LEU A 236 -5.52 31.71 -8.59
N LYS A 237 -5.06 31.94 -7.36
CA LYS A 237 -4.62 33.26 -6.88
C LYS A 237 -3.25 33.20 -6.24
N GLY A 238 -2.47 34.28 -6.45
CA GLY A 238 -1.16 34.46 -5.82
C GLY A 238 -0.20 33.31 -6.10
N LYS A 239 0.47 32.81 -5.07
CA LYS A 239 1.50 31.76 -5.17
C LYS A 239 1.02 30.44 -5.79
N GLN A 240 -0.26 30.16 -5.77
CA GLN A 240 -0.80 28.94 -6.42
C GLN A 240 -0.76 29.02 -7.95
N LYS A 241 -0.80 30.24 -8.50
CA LYS A 241 -0.73 30.49 -9.94
C LYS A 241 0.73 30.70 -10.41
N GLU A 242 1.61 31.13 -9.51
CA GLU A 242 3.01 31.42 -9.81
C GLU A 242 3.90 30.18 -9.80
N ASN A 243 3.48 29.12 -9.10
CA ASN A 243 4.20 27.83 -8.94
C ASN A 243 3.68 26.78 -9.92
#